data_978a4f99c6eb629ba30b5fb61dc6b7a6
#
_entry.id   978a4f99c6eb629ba30b5fb61dc6b7a6
#
_cell.length_a   1.000
_cell.length_b   1.000
_cell.length_c   1.000
_cell.angle_alpha   90.00
_cell.angle_beta   90.00
_cell.angle_gamma   90.00
#
_symmetry.space_group_name_H-M   'P 1'
#
loop_
_entity.id
_entity.type
_entity.pdbx_description
1 polymer ?
#
loop_
_entity_poly.entity_id
_entity_poly.type
_entity_poly.pdbx_seq_one_letter_code
_entity_poly.pdbx_strand_id
1 'polypeptide(L)'
;MQDFSGNLIETLSRLAFPKIGIIDIIQIALIAFFVYQFMVWIKYTHAYTLLKGILVVLLFILIAYIFRMNTILWIFSNLASTLIVGVIVIFQPELRKVLEQLGQKRIMASLIPFDAGKEVKERFTDKTISELVKACFDMGEVKTGALIVIEQNELLTDYIRTGTNLDAILTSQLLINIFEHNTPLHDGAVIVRENRIVAATCYLPLSDNMELSKQLGTRHRAGVGISEQTDSVTIIVSEETGQVSVAQGGKLTRGVNSAKLREILVRAQNKQVVDNSKLRHLLKGRVKHEEAKNNR
;
A
#
# COMPACT_ATOMS: atom_id res chain seq x y z
N MET A 1 -23.24 -25.81 -56.55
CA MET A 1 -22.22 -26.48 -55.69
C MET A 1 -20.81 -25.93 -55.90
N GLN A 2 -20.53 -25.17 -56.95
CA GLN A 2 -19.20 -24.64 -57.24
C GLN A 2 -18.88 -23.30 -56.53
N ASP A 3 -19.90 -22.54 -56.14
CA ASP A 3 -19.68 -21.23 -55.49
C ASP A 3 -19.33 -21.31 -53.99
N PHE A 4 -19.68 -22.44 -53.33
CA PHE A 4 -19.41 -22.57 -51.91
C PHE A 4 -17.94 -22.95 -51.61
N SER A 5 -17.30 -23.70 -52.53
CA SER A 5 -15.88 -24.06 -52.40
C SER A 5 -14.94 -22.87 -52.74
N GLY A 6 -15.34 -22.00 -53.64
CA GLY A 6 -14.57 -20.78 -53.99
C GLY A 6 -14.49 -19.79 -52.82
N ASN A 7 -15.64 -19.51 -52.21
CA ASN A 7 -15.69 -18.61 -51.03
C ASN A 7 -14.96 -19.17 -49.81
N LEU A 8 -14.95 -20.48 -49.62
CA LEU A 8 -14.24 -21.10 -48.49
C LEU A 8 -12.73 -21.01 -48.67
N ILE A 9 -12.23 -21.23 -49.87
CA ILE A 9 -10.80 -21.12 -50.23
C ILE A 9 -10.34 -19.66 -50.13
N GLU A 10 -11.16 -18.70 -50.59
CA GLU A 10 -10.85 -17.27 -50.49
C GLU A 10 -10.88 -16.79 -49.03
N THR A 11 -11.79 -17.27 -48.20
CA THR A 11 -11.84 -17.00 -46.74
C THR A 11 -10.67 -17.63 -45.99
N LEU A 12 -10.27 -18.85 -46.39
CA LEU A 12 -9.11 -19.54 -45.85
C LEU A 12 -7.78 -18.92 -46.28
N SER A 13 -7.72 -18.35 -47.49
CA SER A 13 -6.52 -17.62 -47.99
C SER A 13 -6.38 -16.25 -47.32
N ARG A 14 -7.46 -15.64 -46.84
CA ARG A 14 -7.42 -14.45 -45.96
C ARG A 14 -6.99 -14.75 -44.53
N LEU A 15 -7.06 -16.01 -44.09
CA LEU A 15 -6.42 -16.56 -42.90
C LEU A 15 -4.94 -16.94 -43.17
N ALA A 16 -4.28 -16.26 -44.11
CA ALA A 16 -2.83 -16.37 -44.23
C ALA A 16 -2.23 -16.00 -42.88
N PHE A 17 -1.65 -16.99 -42.21
CA PHE A 17 -0.98 -16.80 -40.94
C PHE A 17 -0.04 -15.60 -41.09
N PRO A 18 -0.24 -14.54 -40.31
CA PRO A 18 0.67 -13.41 -40.37
C PRO A 18 2.08 -13.96 -40.17
N LYS A 19 3.04 -13.52 -40.99
CA LYS A 19 4.44 -13.94 -40.82
C LYS A 19 4.85 -13.55 -39.42
N ILE A 20 4.90 -14.53 -38.53
CA ILE A 20 5.22 -14.33 -37.10
C ILE A 20 6.65 -13.84 -37.05
N GLY A 21 6.84 -12.55 -36.84
CA GLY A 21 8.14 -11.93 -36.61
C GLY A 21 8.58 -12.10 -35.16
N ILE A 22 9.84 -11.84 -34.90
CA ILE A 22 10.41 -11.83 -33.53
C ILE A 22 9.64 -10.81 -32.67
N ILE A 23 9.18 -9.72 -33.25
CA ILE A 23 8.40 -8.66 -32.58
C ILE A 23 7.04 -9.21 -32.08
N ASP A 24 6.37 -10.06 -32.88
CA ASP A 24 5.07 -10.64 -32.54
C ASP A 24 5.20 -11.61 -31.34
N ILE A 25 6.30 -12.37 -31.30
CA ILE A 25 6.60 -13.26 -30.16
C ILE A 25 6.81 -12.44 -28.86
N ILE A 26 7.54 -11.31 -28.96
CA ILE A 26 7.75 -10.41 -27.82
C ILE A 26 6.43 -9.80 -27.36
N GLN A 27 5.57 -9.35 -28.30
CA GLN A 27 4.24 -8.81 -27.97
C GLN A 27 3.36 -9.85 -27.28
N ILE A 28 3.31 -11.07 -27.80
CA ILE A 28 2.54 -12.17 -27.19
C ILE A 28 3.06 -12.48 -25.79
N ALA A 29 4.38 -12.59 -25.61
CA ALA A 29 4.98 -12.82 -24.31
C ALA A 29 4.69 -11.69 -23.31
N LEU A 30 4.75 -10.44 -23.75
CA LEU A 30 4.43 -9.27 -22.94
C LEU A 30 2.95 -9.27 -22.52
N ILE A 31 2.04 -9.52 -23.46
CA ILE A 31 0.60 -9.60 -23.17
C ILE A 31 0.32 -10.74 -22.20
N ALA A 32 0.90 -11.93 -22.44
CA ALA A 32 0.75 -13.09 -21.56
C ALA A 32 1.25 -12.81 -20.14
N PHE A 33 2.39 -12.11 -20.01
CA PHE A 33 2.93 -11.69 -18.73
C PHE A 33 1.98 -10.73 -17.99
N PHE A 34 1.46 -9.71 -18.68
CA PHE A 34 0.50 -8.77 -18.08
C PHE A 34 -0.80 -9.45 -17.67
N VAL A 35 -1.34 -10.32 -18.51
CA VAL A 35 -2.56 -11.09 -18.21
C VAL A 35 -2.33 -12.00 -17.01
N TYR A 36 -1.19 -12.70 -16.96
CA TYR A 36 -0.83 -13.56 -15.83
C TYR A 36 -0.73 -12.74 -14.53
N GLN A 37 -0.01 -11.62 -14.55
CA GLN A 37 0.17 -10.76 -13.39
C GLN A 37 -1.17 -10.18 -12.90
N PHE A 38 -2.03 -9.79 -13.84
CA PHE A 38 -3.38 -9.31 -13.56
C PHE A 38 -4.27 -10.41 -12.93
N MET A 39 -4.22 -11.64 -13.45
CA MET A 39 -4.95 -12.77 -12.88
C MET A 39 -4.48 -13.15 -11.48
N VAL A 40 -3.17 -13.10 -11.24
CA VAL A 40 -2.59 -13.36 -9.91
C VAL A 40 -3.06 -12.28 -8.93
N TRP A 41 -3.03 -11.02 -9.33
CA TRP A 41 -3.47 -9.89 -8.49
C TRP A 41 -4.96 -9.98 -8.12
N ILE A 42 -5.82 -10.35 -9.07
CA ILE A 42 -7.27 -10.51 -8.84
C ILE A 42 -7.57 -11.65 -7.86
N LYS A 43 -6.81 -12.75 -7.85
CA LYS A 43 -7.05 -13.90 -6.96
C LYS A 43 -7.03 -13.53 -5.46
N TYR A 44 -6.25 -12.53 -5.09
CA TYR A 44 -6.09 -12.09 -3.71
C TYR A 44 -7.02 -10.95 -3.30
N THR A 45 -7.97 -10.56 -4.17
CA THR A 45 -8.92 -9.48 -3.91
C THR A 45 -10.38 -9.97 -3.98
N HIS A 46 -11.30 -9.27 -3.32
CA HIS A 46 -12.75 -9.49 -3.45
C HIS A 46 -13.25 -9.37 -4.90
N ALA A 47 -12.46 -8.78 -5.78
CA ALA A 47 -12.72 -8.67 -7.22
C ALA A 47 -12.88 -10.04 -7.92
N TYR A 48 -12.30 -11.14 -7.38
CA TYR A 48 -12.45 -12.48 -7.93
C TYR A 48 -13.90 -12.98 -7.92
N THR A 49 -14.64 -12.68 -6.86
CA THR A 49 -16.06 -13.05 -6.76
C THR A 49 -16.91 -12.24 -7.75
N LEU A 50 -16.61 -10.95 -7.91
CA LEU A 50 -17.25 -10.09 -8.92
C LEU A 50 -16.95 -10.56 -10.35
N LEU A 51 -15.70 -10.93 -10.63
CA LEU A 51 -15.30 -11.42 -11.95
C LEU A 51 -16.06 -12.70 -12.33
N LYS A 52 -16.26 -13.63 -11.38
CA LYS A 52 -17.11 -14.82 -11.61
C LYS A 52 -18.53 -14.45 -11.96
N GLY A 53 -19.14 -13.47 -11.27
CA GLY A 53 -20.47 -12.97 -11.57
C GLY A 53 -20.57 -12.39 -12.98
N ILE A 54 -19.61 -11.57 -13.38
CA ILE A 54 -19.52 -10.99 -14.73
C ILE A 54 -19.38 -12.09 -15.78
N LEU A 55 -18.54 -13.10 -15.54
CA LEU A 55 -18.33 -14.21 -16.46
C LEU A 55 -19.62 -15.02 -16.69
N VAL A 56 -20.41 -15.25 -15.64
CA VAL A 56 -21.72 -15.92 -15.74
C VAL A 56 -22.69 -15.10 -16.58
N VAL A 57 -22.74 -13.79 -16.40
CA VAL A 57 -23.58 -12.90 -17.20
C VAL A 57 -23.15 -12.89 -18.66
N LEU A 58 -21.85 -12.81 -18.94
CA LEU A 58 -21.31 -12.89 -20.31
C LEU A 58 -21.64 -14.21 -20.99
N LEU A 59 -21.51 -15.33 -20.24
CA LEU A 59 -21.88 -16.65 -20.74
C LEU A 59 -23.38 -16.73 -21.09
N PHE A 60 -24.24 -16.16 -20.25
CA PHE A 60 -25.68 -16.07 -20.50
C PHE A 60 -25.99 -15.25 -21.77
N ILE A 61 -25.35 -14.09 -21.93
CA ILE A 61 -25.50 -13.27 -23.14
C ILE A 61 -25.01 -14.02 -24.39
N LEU A 62 -23.89 -14.76 -24.30
CA LEU A 62 -23.37 -15.57 -25.38
C LEU A 62 -24.36 -16.67 -25.79
N ILE A 63 -24.98 -17.37 -24.81
CA ILE A 63 -26.02 -18.37 -25.06
C ILE A 63 -27.23 -17.72 -25.73
N ALA A 64 -27.70 -16.57 -25.23
CA ALA A 64 -28.80 -15.82 -25.83
C ALA A 64 -28.50 -15.39 -27.27
N TYR A 65 -27.25 -15.05 -27.58
CA TYR A 65 -26.80 -14.71 -28.93
C TYR A 65 -26.84 -15.94 -29.86
N ILE A 66 -26.31 -17.10 -29.41
CA ILE A 66 -26.31 -18.34 -30.21
C ILE A 66 -27.73 -18.78 -30.53
N PHE A 67 -28.65 -18.71 -29.55
CA PHE A 67 -30.04 -19.09 -29.72
C PHE A 67 -30.91 -17.99 -30.36
N ARG A 68 -30.32 -16.87 -30.80
CA ARG A 68 -31.01 -15.74 -31.43
C ARG A 68 -32.18 -15.20 -30.59
N MET A 69 -32.03 -15.15 -29.27
CA MET A 69 -33.06 -14.65 -28.35
C MET A 69 -33.12 -13.12 -28.38
N ASN A 70 -33.66 -12.57 -29.46
CA ASN A 70 -33.63 -11.14 -29.77
C ASN A 70 -34.23 -10.27 -28.66
N THR A 71 -35.26 -10.71 -27.98
CA THR A 71 -35.88 -9.98 -26.87
C THR A 71 -34.89 -9.79 -25.70
N ILE A 72 -34.17 -10.83 -25.35
CA ILE A 72 -33.16 -10.79 -24.27
C ILE A 72 -32.02 -9.87 -24.66
N LEU A 73 -31.52 -10.00 -25.88
CA LEU A 73 -30.44 -9.14 -26.40
C LEU A 73 -30.86 -7.67 -26.44
N TRP A 74 -32.09 -7.38 -26.84
CA TRP A 74 -32.65 -6.01 -26.86
C TRP A 74 -32.70 -5.44 -25.44
N ILE A 75 -33.19 -6.20 -24.45
CA ILE A 75 -33.23 -5.78 -23.05
C ILE A 75 -31.81 -5.47 -22.56
N PHE A 76 -30.85 -6.39 -22.80
CA PHE A 76 -29.47 -6.17 -22.40
C PHE A 76 -28.84 -4.96 -23.06
N SER A 77 -29.06 -4.72 -24.35
CA SER A 77 -28.51 -3.56 -25.06
C SER A 77 -29.02 -2.24 -24.49
N ASN A 78 -30.32 -2.17 -24.14
CA ASN A 78 -30.91 -0.98 -23.52
C ASN A 78 -30.46 -0.76 -22.06
N LEU A 79 -30.29 -1.86 -21.31
CA LEU A 79 -29.80 -1.79 -19.93
C LEU A 79 -28.28 -1.51 -19.86
N ALA A 80 -27.52 -1.89 -20.87
CA ALA A 80 -26.05 -1.79 -20.86
C ALA A 80 -25.56 -0.35 -20.60
N SER A 81 -26.19 0.65 -21.22
CA SER A 81 -25.82 2.06 -21.03
C SER A 81 -26.06 2.53 -19.59
N THR A 82 -27.21 2.14 -18.99
CA THR A 82 -27.55 2.47 -17.61
C THR A 82 -26.65 1.71 -16.62
N LEU A 83 -26.33 0.45 -16.91
CA LEU A 83 -25.43 -0.36 -16.09
C LEU A 83 -24.00 0.21 -16.06
N ILE A 84 -23.50 0.72 -17.19
CA ILE A 84 -22.16 1.36 -17.25
C ILE A 84 -22.11 2.55 -16.30
N VAL A 85 -23.13 3.41 -16.31
CA VAL A 85 -23.19 4.55 -15.37
C VAL A 85 -23.24 4.07 -13.92
N GLY A 86 -24.07 3.06 -13.64
CA GLY A 86 -24.16 2.45 -12.30
C GLY A 86 -22.83 1.88 -11.82
N VAL A 87 -22.11 1.18 -12.70
CA VAL A 87 -20.77 0.64 -12.39
C VAL A 87 -19.79 1.77 -12.09
N ILE A 88 -19.76 2.84 -12.89
CA ILE A 88 -18.88 3.98 -12.64
C ILE A 88 -19.14 4.60 -11.26
N VAL A 89 -20.42 4.79 -10.90
CA VAL A 89 -20.81 5.34 -9.59
C VAL A 89 -20.39 4.42 -8.44
N ILE A 90 -20.62 3.11 -8.58
CA ILE A 90 -20.24 2.12 -7.55
C ILE A 90 -18.72 2.07 -7.35
N PHE A 91 -17.93 2.13 -8.44
CA PHE A 91 -16.46 2.06 -8.39
C PHE A 91 -15.79 3.43 -8.23
N GLN A 92 -16.56 4.51 -8.12
CA GLN A 92 -15.99 5.86 -7.93
C GLN A 92 -15.02 5.93 -6.73
N PRO A 93 -15.33 5.40 -5.51
CA PRO A 93 -14.41 5.45 -4.38
C PRO A 93 -13.14 4.63 -4.61
N GLU A 94 -13.23 3.46 -5.25
CA GLU A 94 -12.09 2.62 -5.58
C GLU A 94 -11.18 3.28 -6.61
N LEU A 95 -11.76 3.86 -7.67
CA LEU A 95 -11.02 4.60 -8.69
C LEU A 95 -10.30 5.80 -8.09
N ARG A 96 -10.96 6.54 -7.19
CA ARG A 96 -10.35 7.65 -6.47
C ARG A 96 -9.15 7.18 -5.64
N LYS A 97 -9.32 6.10 -4.87
CA LYS A 97 -8.24 5.52 -4.04
C LYS A 97 -7.04 5.07 -4.89
N VAL A 98 -7.29 4.44 -6.04
CA VAL A 98 -6.23 4.03 -6.98
C VAL A 98 -5.51 5.23 -7.57
N LEU A 99 -6.24 6.28 -7.97
CA LEU A 99 -5.65 7.50 -8.51
C LEU A 99 -4.83 8.26 -7.46
N GLU A 100 -5.30 8.32 -6.22
CA GLU A 100 -4.56 8.88 -5.09
C GLU A 100 -3.28 8.10 -4.82
N GLN A 101 -3.33 6.76 -4.82
CA GLN A 101 -2.15 5.90 -4.66
C GLN A 101 -1.15 6.03 -5.83
N LEU A 102 -1.64 6.20 -7.05
CA LEU A 102 -0.78 6.45 -8.22
C LEU A 102 -0.13 7.83 -8.17
N GLY A 103 -0.87 8.84 -7.70
CA GLY A 103 -0.35 10.19 -7.49
C GLY A 103 0.68 10.28 -6.37
N GLN A 104 0.53 9.48 -5.31
CA GLN A 104 1.46 9.43 -4.17
C GLN A 104 2.69 8.56 -4.43
N LYS A 105 2.56 7.50 -5.22
CA LYS A 105 3.72 6.67 -5.59
C LYS A 105 4.64 7.48 -6.49
N ARG A 106 5.89 7.64 -6.05
CA ARG A 106 7.05 8.23 -6.75
C ARG A 106 7.32 7.71 -8.18
N ILE A 107 6.35 7.06 -8.85
CA ILE A 107 6.48 6.60 -10.23
C ILE A 107 6.65 7.79 -11.17
N MET A 108 5.96 8.92 -10.91
CA MET A 108 6.17 10.17 -11.67
C MET A 108 7.52 10.83 -11.35
N ALA A 109 8.03 10.70 -10.11
CA ALA A 109 9.31 11.30 -9.72
C ALA A 109 10.53 10.54 -10.30
N SER A 110 10.39 9.28 -10.68
CA SER A 110 11.46 8.52 -11.33
C SER A 110 11.50 8.69 -12.84
N LEU A 111 10.38 9.15 -13.46
CA LEU A 111 10.28 9.37 -14.91
C LEU A 111 10.57 10.82 -15.31
N ILE A 112 10.46 11.77 -14.39
CA ILE A 112 10.76 13.17 -14.64
C ILE A 112 11.82 13.62 -13.62
N PRO A 113 13.10 13.70 -13.97
CA PRO A 113 14.15 14.18 -13.06
C PRO A 113 14.08 15.72 -12.96
N PHE A 114 12.94 16.26 -12.49
CA PHE A 114 12.77 17.72 -12.41
C PHE A 114 13.03 18.28 -10.99
N ASP A 115 13.50 17.45 -10.05
CA ASP A 115 13.77 17.95 -8.69
C ASP A 115 15.08 17.35 -8.13
N ALA A 116 16.21 17.71 -8.78
CA ALA A 116 17.56 17.33 -8.32
C ALA A 116 17.99 18.06 -7.02
N GLY A 117 17.07 18.66 -6.27
CA GLY A 117 17.38 19.51 -5.11
C GLY A 117 16.58 19.25 -3.85
N LYS A 118 15.62 18.30 -3.83
CA LYS A 118 14.96 17.97 -2.56
C LYS A 118 15.89 17.11 -1.72
N GLU A 119 16.52 17.71 -0.72
CA GLU A 119 17.05 17.00 0.45
C GLU A 119 15.96 16.04 0.91
N VAL A 120 16.26 14.74 0.96
CA VAL A 120 15.35 13.74 1.54
C VAL A 120 15.29 14.05 3.02
N LYS A 121 14.27 14.82 3.41
CA LYS A 121 14.02 15.21 4.80
C LYS A 121 13.71 13.95 5.60
N GLU A 122 14.47 13.71 6.65
CA GLU A 122 14.17 12.64 7.61
C GLU A 122 12.73 12.84 8.09
N ARG A 123 11.94 11.74 8.11
CA ARG A 123 10.54 11.81 8.55
C ARG A 123 10.42 12.19 10.01
N PHE A 124 11.29 11.66 10.84
CA PHE A 124 11.34 11.94 12.26
C PHE A 124 12.77 11.79 12.79
N THR A 125 13.07 12.42 13.89
CA THR A 125 14.42 12.48 14.47
C THR A 125 14.78 11.21 15.25
N ASP A 126 16.08 10.97 15.46
CA ASP A 126 16.58 9.90 16.32
C ASP A 126 16.08 10.04 17.78
N LYS A 127 15.80 11.29 18.21
CA LYS A 127 15.15 11.57 19.50
C LYS A 127 13.75 10.94 19.55
N THR A 128 12.95 11.14 18.52
CA THR A 128 11.59 10.56 18.42
C THR A 128 11.63 9.02 18.47
N ILE A 129 12.61 8.40 17.80
CA ILE A 129 12.81 6.95 17.89
C ILE A 129 13.09 6.52 19.35
N SER A 130 13.97 7.25 20.01
CA SER A 130 14.34 6.92 21.41
C SER A 130 13.16 7.09 22.36
N GLU A 131 12.34 8.13 22.19
CA GLU A 131 11.13 8.38 22.97
C GLU A 131 10.06 7.30 22.74
N LEU A 132 9.84 6.88 21.47
CA LEU A 132 8.93 5.79 21.11
C LEU A 132 9.36 4.47 21.73
N VAL A 133 10.63 4.10 21.56
CA VAL A 133 11.17 2.86 22.11
C VAL A 133 11.01 2.86 23.64
N LYS A 134 11.43 3.95 24.29
CA LYS A 134 11.31 4.08 25.74
C LYS A 134 9.85 3.91 26.21
N ALA A 135 8.92 4.68 25.63
CA ALA A 135 7.51 4.62 26.01
C ALA A 135 6.92 3.20 25.86
N CYS A 136 7.21 2.52 24.73
CA CYS A 136 6.68 1.18 24.48
C CYS A 136 7.16 0.15 25.50
N PHE A 137 8.43 0.20 25.92
CA PHE A 137 8.96 -0.74 26.90
C PHE A 137 8.58 -0.38 28.32
N ASP A 138 8.55 0.91 28.69
CA ASP A 138 8.06 1.36 30.00
C ASP A 138 6.58 0.93 30.19
N MET A 139 5.72 1.12 29.16
CA MET A 139 4.32 0.65 29.19
C MET A 139 4.23 -0.89 29.23
N GLY A 140 5.14 -1.59 28.53
CA GLY A 140 5.22 -3.04 28.53
C GLY A 140 5.52 -3.63 29.90
N GLU A 141 6.43 -3.01 30.67
CA GLU A 141 6.79 -3.44 32.01
C GLU A 141 5.58 -3.42 32.99
N VAL A 142 4.73 -2.41 32.85
CA VAL A 142 3.52 -2.25 33.68
C VAL A 142 2.26 -2.82 33.01
N LYS A 143 2.40 -3.46 31.84
CA LYS A 143 1.31 -4.02 31.03
C LYS A 143 0.23 -3.02 30.64
N THR A 144 0.60 -1.80 30.40
CA THR A 144 -0.28 -0.79 29.81
C THR A 144 -0.38 -1.04 28.30
N GLY A 145 -1.60 -1.33 27.83
CA GLY A 145 -1.87 -1.59 26.43
C GLY A 145 -1.76 -0.31 25.58
N ALA A 146 -1.04 -0.36 24.47
CA ALA A 146 -0.89 0.80 23.58
C ALA A 146 -1.00 0.40 22.12
N LEU A 147 -1.51 1.34 21.30
CA LEU A 147 -1.63 1.22 19.85
C LEU A 147 -1.14 2.53 19.21
N ILE A 148 0.06 2.50 18.62
CA ILE A 148 0.74 3.69 18.08
C ILE A 148 0.95 3.47 16.59
N VAL A 149 0.38 4.34 15.76
CA VAL A 149 0.48 4.30 14.29
C VAL A 149 1.41 5.40 13.81
N ILE A 150 2.47 5.02 13.13
CA ILE A 150 3.45 5.95 12.55
C ILE A 150 3.12 6.13 11.08
N GLU A 151 2.64 7.33 10.74
CA GLU A 151 2.33 7.73 9.37
C GLU A 151 3.59 7.69 8.50
N GLN A 152 3.46 7.15 7.29
CA GLN A 152 4.55 7.09 6.34
C GLN A 152 4.31 8.00 5.13
N ASN A 153 4.14 7.45 3.92
CA ASN A 153 3.85 8.24 2.72
C ASN A 153 2.35 8.51 2.56
N GLU A 154 1.52 7.57 3.00
CA GLU A 154 0.07 7.67 2.92
C GLU A 154 -0.46 8.45 4.12
N LEU A 155 -1.22 9.53 3.85
CA LEU A 155 -1.78 10.38 4.89
C LEU A 155 -2.93 9.67 5.61
N LEU A 156 -2.89 9.66 6.93
CA LEU A 156 -3.92 9.05 7.78
C LEU A 156 -5.03 10.03 8.18
N THR A 157 -5.31 11.03 7.36
CA THR A 157 -6.24 12.12 7.67
C THR A 157 -7.64 11.64 8.04
N ASP A 158 -8.15 10.60 7.37
CA ASP A 158 -9.49 10.06 7.64
C ASP A 158 -9.56 9.40 9.01
N TYR A 159 -8.49 8.73 9.45
CA TYR A 159 -8.39 8.13 10.78
C TYR A 159 -8.19 9.21 11.87
N ILE A 160 -7.37 10.23 11.59
CA ILE A 160 -7.15 11.37 12.50
C ILE A 160 -8.46 12.07 12.86
N ARG A 161 -9.36 12.22 11.89
CA ARG A 161 -10.69 12.87 12.09
C ARG A 161 -11.61 12.10 13.04
N THR A 162 -11.37 10.81 13.26
CA THR A 162 -12.17 9.99 14.18
C THR A 162 -11.75 10.17 15.64
N GLY A 163 -10.56 10.71 15.88
CA GLY A 163 -9.99 10.88 17.20
C GLY A 163 -9.98 12.32 17.71
N THR A 164 -9.33 12.51 18.84
CA THR A 164 -9.09 13.81 19.46
C THR A 164 -7.78 14.38 18.94
N ASN A 165 -7.83 15.57 18.34
CA ASN A 165 -6.65 16.27 17.83
C ASN A 165 -5.80 16.81 18.98
N LEU A 166 -4.52 16.49 19.03
CA LEU A 166 -3.58 16.89 20.09
C LEU A 166 -2.50 17.85 19.58
N ASP A 167 -1.95 17.56 18.42
CA ASP A 167 -0.84 18.28 17.80
C ASP A 167 0.30 18.62 18.78
N ALA A 168 0.81 17.65 19.52
CA ALA A 168 1.83 17.80 20.55
C ALA A 168 3.17 17.19 20.13
N ILE A 169 4.28 17.72 20.66
CA ILE A 169 5.61 17.12 20.47
C ILE A 169 5.64 15.74 21.12
N LEU A 170 6.12 14.73 20.39
CA LEU A 170 6.22 13.36 20.90
C LEU A 170 7.28 13.26 22.00
N THR A 171 6.85 12.82 23.18
CA THR A 171 7.71 12.44 24.30
C THR A 171 7.20 11.15 24.92
N SER A 172 8.09 10.38 25.55
CA SER A 172 7.73 9.13 26.22
C SER A 172 6.70 9.37 27.33
N GLN A 173 6.86 10.44 28.11
CA GLN A 173 5.91 10.80 29.17
C GLN A 173 4.50 11.07 28.65
N LEU A 174 4.41 11.81 27.51
CA LEU A 174 3.10 12.12 26.93
C LEU A 174 2.41 10.84 26.43
N LEU A 175 3.15 9.94 25.76
CA LEU A 175 2.60 8.66 25.31
C LEU A 175 2.10 7.80 26.48
N ILE A 176 2.90 7.69 27.54
CA ILE A 176 2.50 6.94 28.76
C ILE A 176 1.23 7.55 29.36
N ASN A 177 1.14 8.86 29.47
CA ASN A 177 -0.06 9.53 30.01
C ASN A 177 -1.30 9.36 29.12
N ILE A 178 -1.13 9.32 27.78
CA ILE A 178 -2.25 9.07 26.87
C ILE A 178 -2.83 7.68 27.08
N PHE A 179 -1.97 6.66 27.24
CA PHE A 179 -2.40 5.26 27.37
C PHE A 179 -2.67 4.83 28.82
N GLU A 180 -2.52 5.74 29.79
CA GLU A 180 -2.86 5.46 31.18
C GLU A 180 -4.31 5.02 31.31
N HIS A 181 -4.56 3.96 32.11
CA HIS A 181 -5.88 3.38 32.28
C HIS A 181 -6.91 4.40 32.81
N ASN A 182 -8.13 4.29 32.37
CA ASN A 182 -9.27 5.13 32.77
C ASN A 182 -9.11 6.63 32.43
N THR A 183 -8.20 6.99 31.52
CA THR A 183 -8.13 8.33 30.98
C THR A 183 -8.99 8.47 29.70
N PRO A 184 -9.47 9.66 29.35
CA PRO A 184 -10.29 9.83 28.14
C PRO A 184 -9.56 9.51 26.82
N LEU A 185 -8.23 9.46 26.83
CA LEU A 185 -7.42 9.33 25.62
C LEU A 185 -6.88 7.92 25.35
N HIS A 186 -7.06 6.96 26.30
CA HIS A 186 -6.41 5.64 26.20
C HIS A 186 -7.10 4.65 25.26
N ASP A 187 -8.40 4.86 24.98
CA ASP A 187 -9.17 3.94 24.14
C ASP A 187 -9.08 4.34 22.66
N GLY A 188 -8.34 3.56 21.89
CA GLY A 188 -8.07 3.79 20.48
C GLY A 188 -6.59 3.89 20.15
N ALA A 189 -6.29 4.42 18.99
CA ALA A 189 -4.93 4.57 18.49
C ALA A 189 -4.41 5.99 18.61
N VAL A 190 -3.11 6.10 18.84
CA VAL A 190 -2.35 7.35 18.70
C VAL A 190 -1.75 7.38 17.31
N ILE A 191 -1.94 8.47 16.57
CA ILE A 191 -1.32 8.70 15.26
C ILE A 191 -0.16 9.68 15.41
N VAL A 192 1.01 9.22 14.96
CA VAL A 192 2.26 9.99 14.95
C VAL A 192 2.60 10.38 13.52
N ARG A 193 2.79 11.68 13.29
CA ARG A 193 3.27 12.26 12.04
C ARG A 193 4.54 13.05 12.32
N GLU A 194 5.61 12.73 11.62
CA GLU A 194 6.93 13.31 11.86
C GLU A 194 7.35 13.17 13.35
N ASN A 195 7.57 14.29 14.05
CA ASN A 195 7.97 14.30 15.46
C ASN A 195 6.81 14.65 16.41
N ARG A 196 5.56 14.51 15.95
CA ARG A 196 4.39 14.99 16.70
C ARG A 196 3.35 13.88 16.87
N ILE A 197 2.69 13.86 17.99
CA ILE A 197 1.44 13.16 18.21
C ILE A 197 0.34 14.04 17.64
N VAL A 198 -0.27 13.61 16.52
CA VAL A 198 -1.30 14.40 15.84
C VAL A 198 -2.66 14.22 16.50
N ALA A 199 -3.04 12.98 16.79
CA ALA A 199 -4.31 12.64 17.42
C ALA A 199 -4.20 11.41 18.30
N ALA A 200 -5.12 11.28 19.23
CA ALA A 200 -5.34 10.08 20.06
C ALA A 200 -6.79 9.62 19.93
N THR A 201 -7.14 8.47 20.51
CA THR A 201 -8.49 7.84 20.43
C THR A 201 -8.96 7.61 19.00
N CYS A 202 -8.05 7.44 18.03
CA CYS A 202 -8.40 7.21 16.64
C CYS A 202 -8.95 5.80 16.46
N TYR A 203 -10.08 5.67 15.73
CA TYR A 203 -10.65 4.38 15.34
C TYR A 203 -9.95 3.83 14.11
N LEU A 204 -9.55 2.58 14.19
CA LEU A 204 -8.86 1.88 13.11
C LEU A 204 -9.68 0.66 12.65
N PRO A 205 -9.56 0.26 11.38
CA PRO A 205 -10.20 -0.95 10.89
C PRO A 205 -9.60 -2.19 11.56
N LEU A 206 -10.43 -3.16 11.86
CA LEU A 206 -9.98 -4.46 12.36
C LEU A 206 -9.65 -5.36 11.15
N SER A 207 -8.57 -6.13 11.26
CA SER A 207 -8.24 -7.14 10.25
C SER A 207 -9.22 -8.31 10.30
N ASP A 208 -9.73 -8.69 9.13
CA ASP A 208 -10.57 -9.87 8.93
C ASP A 208 -9.75 -11.15 8.66
N ASN A 209 -8.42 -11.08 8.77
CA ASN A 209 -7.54 -12.19 8.50
C ASN A 209 -7.75 -13.31 9.52
N MET A 210 -8.27 -14.45 9.06
CA MET A 210 -8.54 -15.64 9.87
C MET A 210 -7.27 -16.40 10.29
N GLU A 211 -6.10 -16.10 9.66
CA GLU A 211 -4.83 -16.71 10.05
C GLU A 211 -4.24 -16.09 11.32
N LEU A 212 -4.74 -14.92 11.70
CA LEU A 212 -4.35 -14.29 12.97
C LEU A 212 -4.85 -15.13 14.16
N SER A 213 -3.96 -15.39 15.10
CA SER A 213 -4.30 -16.12 16.31
C SER A 213 -5.53 -15.51 17.01
N LYS A 214 -6.47 -16.36 17.42
CA LYS A 214 -7.67 -15.95 18.16
C LYS A 214 -7.36 -15.34 19.55
N GLN A 215 -6.16 -15.56 20.07
CA GLN A 215 -5.68 -14.98 21.32
C GLN A 215 -5.24 -13.51 21.18
N LEU A 216 -5.23 -12.96 19.98
CA LEU A 216 -4.89 -11.55 19.75
C LEU A 216 -6.08 -10.66 20.10
N GLY A 217 -5.85 -9.70 20.99
CA GLY A 217 -6.85 -8.70 21.36
C GLY A 217 -7.15 -7.70 20.23
N THR A 218 -8.13 -6.85 20.48
CA THR A 218 -8.62 -5.84 19.50
C THR A 218 -7.53 -4.91 19.01
N ARG A 219 -6.60 -4.46 19.88
CA ARG A 219 -5.46 -3.60 19.48
C ARG A 219 -4.54 -4.26 18.46
N HIS A 220 -4.28 -5.56 18.59
CA HIS A 220 -3.48 -6.28 17.58
C HIS A 220 -4.21 -6.37 16.25
N ARG A 221 -5.51 -6.71 16.27
CA ARG A 221 -6.32 -6.76 15.04
C ARG A 221 -6.45 -5.41 14.37
N ALA A 222 -6.59 -4.32 15.13
CA ALA A 222 -6.61 -2.96 14.64
C ALA A 222 -5.26 -2.56 14.02
N GLY A 223 -4.15 -2.92 14.70
CA GLY A 223 -2.81 -2.65 14.20
C GLY A 223 -2.49 -3.36 12.88
N VAL A 224 -2.94 -4.61 12.74
CA VAL A 224 -2.83 -5.32 11.45
C VAL A 224 -3.75 -4.70 10.42
N GLY A 225 -5.03 -4.43 10.78
CA GLY A 225 -6.03 -3.89 9.85
C GLY A 225 -5.61 -2.56 9.22
N ILE A 226 -5.07 -1.62 9.99
CA ILE A 226 -4.54 -0.37 9.42
C ILE A 226 -3.31 -0.63 8.52
N SER A 227 -2.44 -1.57 8.88
CA SER A 227 -1.25 -1.90 8.09
C SER A 227 -1.56 -2.69 6.80
N GLU A 228 -2.76 -3.27 6.67
CA GLU A 228 -3.26 -3.87 5.43
C GLU A 228 -3.72 -2.80 4.43
N GLN A 229 -4.24 -1.68 4.94
CA GLN A 229 -4.85 -0.63 4.12
C GLN A 229 -3.89 0.51 3.79
N THR A 230 -2.83 0.67 4.59
CA THR A 230 -1.87 1.79 4.48
C THR A 230 -0.43 1.30 4.56
N ASP A 231 0.53 2.17 4.23
CA ASP A 231 1.96 1.89 4.38
C ASP A 231 2.50 2.22 5.79
N SER A 232 1.62 2.46 6.75
CA SER A 232 1.98 2.81 8.13
C SER A 232 2.74 1.69 8.84
N VAL A 233 3.56 2.09 9.82
CA VAL A 233 4.18 1.18 10.80
C VAL A 233 3.41 1.31 12.11
N THR A 234 2.83 0.22 12.58
CA THR A 234 2.01 0.21 13.79
C THR A 234 2.69 -0.57 14.90
N ILE A 235 2.89 0.08 16.04
CA ILE A 235 3.45 -0.53 17.26
C ILE A 235 2.30 -0.85 18.21
N ILE A 236 2.29 -2.07 18.74
CA ILE A 236 1.28 -2.56 19.65
C ILE A 236 1.97 -3.04 20.93
N VAL A 237 1.53 -2.56 22.09
CA VAL A 237 1.91 -3.07 23.41
C VAL A 237 0.74 -3.85 23.95
N SER A 238 0.99 -5.12 24.35
CA SER A 238 -0.05 -6.00 24.88
C SER A 238 -0.33 -5.69 26.35
N GLU A 239 -1.59 -5.46 26.70
CA GLU A 239 -2.02 -5.31 28.09
C GLU A 239 -2.00 -6.63 28.89
N GLU A 240 -2.02 -7.77 28.20
CA GLU A 240 -1.97 -9.07 28.87
C GLU A 240 -0.55 -9.53 29.17
N THR A 241 0.35 -9.38 28.18
CA THR A 241 1.71 -9.94 28.26
C THR A 241 2.80 -8.89 28.44
N GLY A 242 2.52 -7.60 28.17
CA GLY A 242 3.51 -6.53 28.10
C GLY A 242 4.41 -6.59 26.86
N GLN A 243 4.22 -7.59 25.99
CA GLN A 243 5.05 -7.75 24.80
C GLN A 243 4.76 -6.67 23.77
N VAL A 244 5.86 -6.16 23.18
CA VAL A 244 5.78 -5.23 22.04
C VAL A 244 5.71 -6.02 20.74
N SER A 245 4.78 -5.63 19.86
CA SER A 245 4.60 -6.19 18.52
C SER A 245 4.58 -5.07 17.50
N VAL A 246 4.94 -5.37 16.26
CA VAL A 246 4.89 -4.41 15.14
C VAL A 246 4.10 -5.02 14.00
N ALA A 247 3.13 -4.25 13.47
CA ALA A 247 2.40 -4.58 12.26
C ALA A 247 2.85 -3.67 11.09
N GLN A 248 3.12 -4.28 9.94
CA GLN A 248 3.48 -3.58 8.72
C GLN A 248 3.11 -4.42 7.49
N GLY A 249 2.41 -3.82 6.50
CA GLY A 249 2.00 -4.50 5.28
C GLY A 249 1.14 -5.75 5.54
N GLY A 250 0.26 -5.72 6.53
CA GLY A 250 -0.61 -6.83 6.92
C GLY A 250 0.07 -7.95 7.71
N LYS A 251 1.36 -7.80 8.03
CA LYS A 251 2.13 -8.82 8.78
C LYS A 251 2.41 -8.34 10.21
N LEU A 252 2.16 -9.23 11.18
CA LEU A 252 2.43 -8.99 12.59
C LEU A 252 3.71 -9.68 13.02
N THR A 253 4.69 -8.91 13.52
CA THR A 253 5.89 -9.42 14.18
C THR A 253 5.72 -9.27 15.70
N ARG A 254 5.67 -10.38 16.42
CA ARG A 254 5.43 -10.42 17.88
C ARG A 254 6.75 -10.49 18.66
N GLY A 255 6.72 -10.01 19.92
CA GLY A 255 7.84 -10.14 20.84
C GLY A 255 9.09 -9.40 20.39
N VAL A 256 8.91 -8.21 19.83
CA VAL A 256 10.00 -7.36 19.33
C VAL A 256 10.75 -6.77 20.52
N ASN A 257 12.07 -6.96 20.62
CA ASN A 257 12.92 -6.31 21.61
C ASN A 257 13.27 -4.87 21.24
N SER A 258 13.85 -4.11 22.16
CA SER A 258 14.16 -2.69 21.98
C SER A 258 15.10 -2.43 20.80
N ALA A 259 16.10 -3.30 20.60
CA ALA A 259 17.06 -3.18 19.48
C ALA A 259 16.34 -3.39 18.12
N LYS A 260 15.46 -4.40 18.05
CA LYS A 260 14.69 -4.70 16.84
C LYS A 260 13.66 -3.63 16.52
N LEU A 261 12.96 -3.10 17.56
CA LEU A 261 12.02 -1.99 17.39
C LEU A 261 12.75 -0.76 16.84
N ARG A 262 13.92 -0.42 17.41
CA ARG A 262 14.78 0.67 16.91
C ARG A 262 15.18 0.45 15.46
N GLU A 263 15.58 -0.76 15.07
CA GLU A 263 15.95 -1.08 13.69
C GLU A 263 14.77 -0.83 12.72
N ILE A 264 13.57 -1.28 13.10
CA ILE A 264 12.35 -1.06 12.29
C ILE A 264 12.07 0.44 12.14
N LEU A 265 12.15 1.20 13.24
CA LEU A 265 11.91 2.65 13.23
C LEU A 265 12.96 3.42 12.43
N VAL A 266 14.24 3.04 12.50
CA VAL A 266 15.29 3.63 11.66
C VAL A 266 15.03 3.39 10.17
N ARG A 267 14.55 2.22 9.78
CA ARG A 267 14.13 1.96 8.39
C ARG A 267 12.93 2.82 7.99
N ALA A 268 11.96 2.98 8.90
CA ALA A 268 10.77 3.82 8.68
C ALA A 268 11.11 5.32 8.62
N GLN A 269 12.17 5.77 9.29
CA GLN A 269 12.69 7.14 9.25
C GLN A 269 13.10 7.58 7.84
N ASN A 270 13.42 6.62 6.96
CA ASN A 270 13.89 6.87 5.58
C ASN A 270 15.15 7.75 5.52
N LYS A 271 16.02 7.60 6.53
CA LYS A 271 17.33 8.27 6.57
C LYS A 271 18.18 7.73 5.43
N GLN A 272 18.43 8.51 4.39
CA GLN A 272 19.47 8.17 3.44
C GLN A 272 20.82 8.24 4.19
N VAL A 273 21.45 7.09 4.33
CA VAL A 273 22.85 7.05 4.75
C VAL A 273 23.63 7.73 3.63
N VAL A 274 23.97 9.00 3.82
CA VAL A 274 24.92 9.68 2.95
C VAL A 274 26.23 8.93 3.14
N ASP A 275 26.54 8.06 2.18
CA ASP A 275 27.82 7.37 2.14
C ASP A 275 28.92 8.40 1.93
N ASN A 276 29.44 8.91 3.03
CA ASN A 276 30.54 9.88 3.06
C ASN A 276 31.83 9.35 2.37
N SER A 277 31.86 8.08 1.98
CA SER A 277 32.96 7.52 1.22
C SER A 277 33.04 8.11 -0.19
N LYS A 278 31.91 8.34 -0.84
CA LYS A 278 31.84 8.98 -2.17
C LYS A 278 32.20 10.47 -2.13
N LEU A 279 31.78 11.17 -1.09
CA LEU A 279 32.16 12.59 -0.89
C LEU A 279 33.66 12.74 -0.60
N ARG A 280 34.28 11.85 0.18
CA ARG A 280 35.71 11.84 0.43
C ARG A 280 36.54 11.54 -0.84
N HIS A 281 36.03 10.68 -1.74
CA HIS A 281 36.68 10.41 -3.04
C HIS A 281 36.60 11.61 -3.99
N LEU A 282 35.48 12.32 -4.03
CA LEU A 282 35.30 13.51 -4.85
C LEU A 282 36.15 14.71 -4.35
N LEU A 283 36.25 14.88 -3.03
CA LEU A 283 37.10 15.91 -2.41
C LEU A 283 38.59 15.62 -2.58
N LYS A 284 39.02 14.36 -2.45
CA LYS A 284 40.42 13.95 -2.72
C LYS A 284 40.83 14.10 -4.19
N GLY A 285 39.89 13.90 -5.13
CA GLY A 285 40.08 14.13 -6.56
C GLY A 285 40.32 15.62 -6.90
N ARG A 286 39.61 16.51 -6.20
CA ARG A 286 39.67 17.97 -6.44
C ARG A 286 40.99 18.57 -5.90
N VAL A 287 41.41 18.12 -4.73
CA VAL A 287 42.69 18.59 -4.13
C VAL A 287 43.89 18.16 -4.98
N LYS A 288 43.93 16.93 -5.54
CA LYS A 288 44.98 16.51 -6.46
C LYS A 288 45.00 17.29 -7.77
N HIS A 289 43.89 17.82 -8.24
CA HIS A 289 43.82 18.63 -9.46
C HIS A 289 44.30 20.07 -9.26
N GLU A 290 44.16 20.63 -8.06
CA GLU A 290 44.68 21.95 -7.71
C GLU A 290 46.17 21.94 -7.45
N GLU A 291 46.69 20.90 -6.80
CA GLU A 291 48.15 20.74 -6.62
C GLU A 291 48.89 20.52 -7.94
N ALA A 292 48.28 19.82 -8.92
CA ALA A 292 48.87 19.62 -10.25
C ALA A 292 48.86 20.88 -11.12
N LYS A 293 48.03 21.89 -10.79
CA LYS A 293 47.92 23.16 -11.51
C LYS A 293 48.87 24.24 -10.98
N ASN A 294 49.32 24.12 -9.71
CA ASN A 294 50.23 25.07 -9.07
C ASN A 294 51.72 24.71 -9.26
N ASN A 295 52.01 23.55 -9.85
CA ASN A 295 53.37 23.09 -10.15
C ASN A 295 53.71 23.14 -11.64
N ARG A 296 53.02 23.97 -12.41
CA ARG A 296 53.40 24.39 -13.78
C ARG A 296 53.49 25.92 -13.86
#